data_1cc48311b278b230e25dffecf5a8403d
#
_entry.id   1cc48311b278b230e25dffecf5a8403d
#
_cell.length_a   1.000
_cell.length_b   1.000
_cell.length_c   1.000
_cell.angle_alpha   90.00
_cell.angle_beta   90.00
_cell.angle_gamma   90.00
#
_symmetry.space_group_name_H-M   'P 1'
#
loop_
_entity.id
_entity.type
_entity.pdbx_description
1 polymer ?
#
loop_
_entity_poly.entity_id
_entity_poly.type
_entity_poly.pdbx_seq_one_letter_code
_entity_poly.pdbx_strand_id
1 'polypeptide(L)'
;MENRWNDQLAKDFENDPRRLRVYTSRLLGQEPQLVLHGGGNTSVKINANDFFGKSVETLFVKGSGWDLATIEEAGFAPLRIDVLNKLAQLETLSDSDMVEQQRQAMLDSRAPNASVEAILHAIIPFHYVDHTHANAILAMTNTENGLERVQELFGNRVIVIPYVMPGFALAKLVYEQTKDASWEDYEGMVLMNHGIFTFSDNAKESYERMILLVTEAEDYLDRAKALKPALGQGACDPLELARLRKNISDLRGVPVVAKLDSSPEAIGFANLENAGEIGTRGPLTPDHSIFAKRVPVYLSENTGDSIDTYASEYNSYFGRNTSNGLTCLDSTPRWGIWPGRGLISFGLNPKNAAVVGDIASHTTRVIQNSESLGGWVPLKESDVFEVEYWELEQAKLKTGKSAPSLQGSIALIALSDAFMANQCKERLTKAGAAVIAIDESSVQDKIGSAVEMTVLAHGGLDILITDVALDSSIGVLAGSLPAALPYLKLGVNSRIVAVGACSSSALNQCHQKIVTFLADSGEAQIGVVVTNSDNSVTFISADKSTRESKIIEKITAA
;
A
#
# COMPACT_ATOMS: atom_id res chain seq x y z
N MET A 1 4.62 -23.55 7.13
CA MET A 1 5.49 -22.37 6.81
C MET A 1 6.96 -22.78 6.83
N GLU A 2 7.83 -22.17 5.99
CA GLU A 2 9.25 -22.52 5.92
C GLU A 2 10.05 -21.76 7.00
N ASN A 3 10.87 -22.49 7.77
CA ASN A 3 11.86 -21.87 8.65
C ASN A 3 13.08 -21.45 7.84
N ARG A 4 13.30 -20.13 7.68
CA ARG A 4 14.40 -19.53 6.90
C ARG A 4 15.63 -19.15 7.76
N TRP A 5 15.66 -19.53 9.04
CA TRP A 5 16.82 -19.28 9.88
C TRP A 5 18.07 -19.99 9.34
N ASN A 6 19.18 -19.27 9.31
CA ASN A 6 20.47 -19.80 8.89
C ASN A 6 21.52 -19.51 9.96
N ASP A 7 22.00 -20.57 10.64
CA ASP A 7 22.98 -20.45 11.73
C ASP A 7 24.31 -19.82 11.28
N GLN A 8 24.72 -20.05 10.01
CA GLN A 8 25.96 -19.48 9.50
C GLN A 8 25.87 -17.96 9.32
N LEU A 9 24.73 -17.47 8.80
CA LEU A 9 24.48 -16.03 8.66
C LEU A 9 24.27 -15.36 10.03
N ALA A 10 23.59 -16.03 10.96
CA ALA A 10 23.32 -15.50 12.29
C ALA A 10 24.60 -15.28 13.10
N LYS A 11 25.65 -16.11 12.91
CA LYS A 11 26.96 -15.94 13.56
C LYS A 11 27.60 -14.59 13.31
N ASP A 12 27.39 -14.00 12.14
CA ASP A 12 27.94 -12.67 11.81
C ASP A 12 27.36 -11.56 12.70
N PHE A 13 26.24 -11.83 13.38
CA PHE A 13 25.50 -10.89 14.23
C PHE A 13 25.45 -11.32 15.72
N GLU A 14 26.04 -12.46 16.10
CA GLU A 14 25.90 -13.07 17.43
C GLU A 14 26.30 -12.11 18.57
N ASN A 15 27.29 -11.24 18.36
CA ASN A 15 27.77 -10.28 19.33
C ASN A 15 27.13 -8.90 19.23
N ASP A 16 26.14 -8.71 18.35
CA ASP A 16 25.40 -7.48 18.17
C ASP A 16 23.89 -7.75 18.16
N PRO A 17 23.21 -7.65 19.31
CA PRO A 17 21.78 -7.94 19.42
C PRO A 17 20.90 -7.08 18.49
N ARG A 18 21.31 -5.85 18.13
CA ARG A 18 20.53 -5.00 17.21
C ARG A 18 20.65 -5.50 15.77
N ARG A 19 21.85 -5.86 15.32
CA ARG A 19 22.03 -6.45 13.98
C ARG A 19 21.36 -7.81 13.87
N LEU A 20 21.41 -8.61 14.93
CA LEU A 20 20.67 -9.87 15.02
C LEU A 20 19.16 -9.63 14.95
N ARG A 21 18.66 -8.56 15.61
CA ARG A 21 17.25 -8.14 15.51
C ARG A 21 16.86 -7.71 14.09
N VAL A 22 17.73 -6.97 13.39
CA VAL A 22 17.53 -6.64 11.96
C VAL A 22 17.40 -7.91 11.13
N TYR A 23 18.30 -8.88 11.33
CA TYR A 23 18.29 -10.16 10.61
C TYR A 23 16.96 -10.91 10.80
N THR A 24 16.53 -11.12 12.05
CA THR A 24 15.28 -11.85 12.33
C THR A 24 14.05 -11.07 11.85
N SER A 25 14.03 -9.75 11.96
CA SER A 25 12.95 -8.91 11.44
C SER A 25 12.78 -9.06 9.93
N ARG A 26 13.91 -9.10 9.19
CA ARG A 26 13.87 -9.30 7.73
C ARG A 26 13.40 -10.71 7.36
N LEU A 27 13.72 -11.75 8.15
CA LEU A 27 13.17 -13.09 7.91
C LEU A 27 11.64 -13.10 8.01
N LEU A 28 11.08 -12.41 9.01
CA LEU A 28 9.61 -12.26 9.15
C LEU A 28 9.02 -11.42 8.03
N GLY A 29 9.61 -10.25 7.75
CA GLY A 29 9.11 -9.31 6.75
C GLY A 29 9.18 -9.81 5.30
N GLN A 30 10.09 -10.76 5.01
CA GLN A 30 10.21 -11.39 3.69
C GLN A 30 9.18 -12.52 3.45
N GLU A 31 8.36 -12.83 4.46
CA GLU A 31 7.27 -13.79 4.33
C GLU A 31 5.91 -13.07 4.33
N PRO A 32 5.31 -12.83 3.13
CA PRO A 32 4.05 -12.09 3.03
C PRO A 32 2.87 -12.72 3.78
N GLN A 33 2.92 -14.03 4.05
CA GLN A 33 1.88 -14.70 4.85
C GLN A 33 1.96 -14.37 6.34
N LEU A 34 3.10 -13.82 6.80
CA LEU A 34 3.28 -13.34 8.17
C LEU A 34 2.92 -11.87 8.32
N VAL A 35 3.40 -11.03 7.40
CA VAL A 35 3.20 -9.58 7.52
C VAL A 35 3.36 -8.90 6.17
N LEU A 36 2.59 -7.84 5.95
CA LEU A 36 2.66 -7.02 4.75
C LEU A 36 3.11 -5.59 5.08
N HIS A 37 3.98 -5.04 4.23
CA HIS A 37 4.36 -3.63 4.22
C HIS A 37 4.73 -3.08 5.59
N GLY A 38 4.12 -2.00 6.04
CA GLY A 38 4.39 -1.37 7.33
C GLY A 38 3.79 -2.08 8.56
N GLY A 39 3.04 -3.18 8.37
CA GLY A 39 2.40 -3.95 9.44
C GLY A 39 3.40 -4.70 10.30
N GLY A 40 2.92 -5.22 11.44
CA GLY A 40 3.73 -5.93 12.43
C GLY A 40 4.88 -5.10 12.98
N ASN A 41 5.53 -5.60 14.00
CA ASN A 41 6.71 -4.95 14.58
C ASN A 41 7.53 -5.93 15.41
N THR A 42 8.77 -5.55 15.67
CA THR A 42 9.73 -6.37 16.39
C THR A 42 10.56 -5.49 17.32
N SER A 43 11.09 -6.08 18.39
CA SER A 43 11.96 -5.34 19.29
C SER A 43 13.06 -6.20 19.90
N VAL A 44 14.08 -5.52 20.45
CA VAL A 44 15.08 -6.10 21.33
C VAL A 44 15.32 -5.21 22.53
N LYS A 45 15.44 -5.79 23.73
CA LYS A 45 15.78 -5.11 24.97
C LYS A 45 17.24 -5.33 25.28
N ILE A 46 17.99 -4.26 25.41
CA ILE A 46 19.41 -4.25 25.76
C ILE A 46 19.76 -3.00 26.56
N ASN A 47 20.86 -3.03 27.27
CA ASN A 47 21.41 -1.82 27.88
C ASN A 47 22.04 -0.92 26.81
N ALA A 48 21.71 0.37 26.82
CA ALA A 48 22.34 1.41 26.02
C ALA A 48 22.75 2.60 26.89
N ASN A 49 23.75 3.34 26.46
CA ASN A 49 24.17 4.55 27.18
C ASN A 49 23.28 5.74 26.80
N ASP A 50 22.82 6.48 27.81
CA ASP A 50 22.19 7.78 27.60
C ASP A 50 23.23 8.85 27.19
N PHE A 51 22.77 10.08 26.96
CA PHE A 51 23.64 11.20 26.58
C PHE A 51 24.77 11.47 27.58
N PHE A 52 24.59 11.13 28.85
CA PHE A 52 25.57 11.33 29.92
C PHE A 52 26.48 10.12 30.15
N GLY A 53 26.35 9.07 29.35
CA GLY A 53 27.12 7.82 29.48
C GLY A 53 26.59 6.85 30.53
N LYS A 54 25.41 7.12 31.11
CA LYS A 54 24.77 6.20 32.06
C LYS A 54 24.11 5.05 31.29
N SER A 55 24.38 3.83 31.72
CA SER A 55 23.72 2.62 31.19
C SER A 55 22.24 2.59 31.59
N VAL A 56 21.35 2.47 30.60
CA VAL A 56 19.90 2.47 30.75
C VAL A 56 19.32 1.27 30.00
N GLU A 57 18.41 0.55 30.63
CA GLU A 57 17.67 -0.52 29.97
C GLU A 57 16.78 0.07 28.88
N THR A 58 16.99 -0.37 27.64
CA THR A 58 16.46 0.29 26.45
C THR A 58 15.75 -0.72 25.55
N LEU A 59 14.53 -0.39 25.16
CA LEU A 59 13.77 -1.08 24.13
C LEU A 59 14.14 -0.46 22.76
N PHE A 60 14.71 -1.26 21.87
CA PHE A 60 14.84 -0.93 20.46
C PHE A 60 13.66 -1.56 19.73
N VAL A 61 12.65 -0.77 19.39
CA VAL A 61 11.42 -1.24 18.74
C VAL A 61 11.30 -0.63 17.35
N LYS A 62 10.72 -1.38 16.39
CA LYS A 62 10.46 -0.90 15.03
C LYS A 62 9.78 0.47 15.04
N GLY A 63 10.32 1.39 14.26
CA GLY A 63 9.75 2.71 14.04
C GLY A 63 8.53 2.67 13.11
N SER A 64 7.59 3.56 13.35
CA SER A 64 6.41 3.74 12.50
C SER A 64 6.80 4.00 11.04
N GLY A 65 6.14 3.33 10.11
CA GLY A 65 6.37 3.47 8.66
C GLY A 65 7.53 2.67 8.08
N TRP A 66 8.33 1.99 8.89
CA TRP A 66 9.36 1.07 8.41
C TRP A 66 8.73 -0.29 8.05
N ASP A 67 9.26 -0.89 6.98
CA ASP A 67 8.90 -2.24 6.54
C ASP A 67 9.89 -3.25 7.10
N LEU A 68 9.39 -4.34 7.73
CA LEU A 68 10.24 -5.39 8.30
C LEU A 68 11.13 -6.06 7.24
N ALA A 69 10.65 -6.21 5.99
CA ALA A 69 11.41 -6.83 4.90
C ALA A 69 12.73 -6.10 4.59
N THR A 70 12.76 -4.78 4.82
CA THR A 70 13.88 -3.91 4.44
C THR A 70 14.45 -3.11 5.61
N ILE A 71 13.99 -3.37 6.85
CA ILE A 71 14.40 -2.61 8.03
C ILE A 71 15.92 -2.66 8.24
N GLU A 72 16.46 -1.55 8.73
CA GLU A 72 17.85 -1.37 9.12
C GLU A 72 17.94 -0.98 10.61
N GLU A 73 19.14 -0.95 11.19
CA GLU A 73 19.30 -0.52 12.59
C GLU A 73 18.71 0.87 12.85
N ALA A 74 18.82 1.80 11.88
CA ALA A 74 18.23 3.14 11.97
C ALA A 74 16.69 3.13 12.01
N GLY A 75 16.07 2.01 11.66
CA GLY A 75 14.63 1.81 11.70
C GLY A 75 14.09 1.48 13.10
N PHE A 76 14.95 1.31 14.12
CA PHE A 76 14.54 1.00 15.49
C PHE A 76 14.65 2.24 16.38
N ALA A 77 13.56 2.56 17.06
CA ALA A 77 13.50 3.64 18.05
C ALA A 77 14.01 3.14 19.41
N PRO A 78 15.00 3.81 20.03
CA PRO A 78 15.52 3.45 21.36
C PRO A 78 14.72 4.14 22.46
N LEU A 79 13.92 3.42 23.24
CA LEU A 79 13.10 3.95 24.33
C LEU A 79 13.52 3.40 25.68
N ARG A 80 13.39 4.23 26.72
CA ARG A 80 13.58 3.84 28.11
C ARG A 80 12.46 2.93 28.56
N ILE A 81 12.77 1.68 28.93
CA ILE A 81 11.78 0.67 29.35
C ILE A 81 11.09 1.10 30.66
N ASP A 82 11.80 1.72 31.59
CA ASP A 82 11.23 2.17 32.86
C ASP A 82 10.11 3.22 32.68
N VAL A 83 10.20 4.05 31.66
CA VAL A 83 9.14 5.01 31.30
C VAL A 83 7.93 4.29 30.71
N LEU A 84 8.15 3.40 29.75
CA LEU A 84 7.07 2.65 29.09
C LEU A 84 6.28 1.80 30.09
N ASN A 85 6.96 1.13 31.01
CA ASN A 85 6.32 0.34 32.06
C ASN A 85 5.50 1.20 33.04
N LYS A 86 5.90 2.46 33.29
CA LYS A 86 5.09 3.41 34.08
C LYS A 86 3.86 3.87 33.31
N LEU A 87 3.98 4.09 31.99
CA LEU A 87 2.84 4.43 31.13
C LEU A 87 1.80 3.30 31.15
N ALA A 88 2.21 2.03 31.07
CA ALA A 88 1.31 0.88 31.14
C ALA A 88 0.44 0.82 32.43
N GLN A 89 0.90 1.41 33.53
CA GLN A 89 0.20 1.43 34.81
C GLN A 89 -0.83 2.54 34.93
N LEU A 90 -0.83 3.53 34.02
CA LEU A 90 -1.82 4.61 34.05
C LEU A 90 -3.24 4.07 33.86
N GLU A 91 -4.23 4.71 34.49
CA GLU A 91 -5.64 4.37 34.31
C GLU A 91 -6.13 4.73 32.92
N THR A 92 -5.75 5.89 32.43
CA THR A 92 -6.10 6.43 31.10
C THR A 92 -4.96 7.22 30.52
N LEU A 93 -4.81 7.16 29.20
CA LEU A 93 -3.87 7.97 28.44
C LEU A 93 -4.44 8.13 27.04
N SER A 94 -4.44 9.36 26.50
CA SER A 94 -4.77 9.56 25.09
C SER A 94 -3.66 9.02 24.19
N ASP A 95 -3.97 8.58 22.97
CA ASP A 95 -2.94 8.09 22.06
C ASP A 95 -1.99 9.21 21.61
N SER A 96 -2.45 10.45 21.50
CA SER A 96 -1.60 11.64 21.30
C SER A 96 -0.59 11.82 22.43
N ASP A 97 -1.04 11.75 23.70
CA ASP A 97 -0.15 11.84 24.85
C ASP A 97 0.79 10.64 24.93
N MET A 98 0.30 9.42 24.60
CA MET A 98 1.13 8.22 24.54
C MET A 98 2.29 8.41 23.55
N VAL A 99 2.03 8.86 22.33
CA VAL A 99 3.07 9.12 21.33
C VAL A 99 4.05 10.19 21.80
N GLU A 100 3.56 11.26 22.44
CA GLU A 100 4.42 12.33 22.98
C GLU A 100 5.31 11.80 24.12
N GLN A 101 4.76 11.00 25.05
CA GLN A 101 5.54 10.41 26.14
C GLN A 101 6.56 9.38 25.62
N GLN A 102 6.21 8.59 24.59
CA GLN A 102 7.15 7.71 23.91
C GLN A 102 8.31 8.53 23.30
N ARG A 103 8.04 9.66 22.65
CA ARG A 103 9.08 10.55 22.11
C ARG A 103 9.99 11.11 23.19
N GLN A 104 9.44 11.52 24.34
CA GLN A 104 10.23 11.99 25.48
C GLN A 104 11.06 10.87 26.12
N ALA A 105 10.62 9.61 26.01
CA ALA A 105 11.36 8.44 26.49
C ALA A 105 12.53 8.02 25.57
N MET A 106 12.63 8.58 24.35
CA MET A 106 13.67 8.21 23.39
C MET A 106 15.06 8.66 23.84
N LEU A 107 16.06 7.79 23.65
CA LEU A 107 17.48 8.12 23.86
C LEU A 107 18.09 8.91 22.69
N ASP A 108 17.53 8.79 21.49
CA ASP A 108 17.94 9.56 20.30
C ASP A 108 16.71 10.19 19.64
N SER A 109 16.60 11.52 19.73
CA SER A 109 15.49 12.29 19.15
C SER A 109 15.44 12.28 17.62
N ARG A 110 16.51 11.84 16.94
CA ARG A 110 16.58 11.71 15.47
C ARG A 110 16.02 10.37 14.97
N ALA A 111 15.84 9.39 15.85
CA ALA A 111 15.25 8.11 15.51
C ALA A 111 13.78 8.28 15.06
N PRO A 112 13.23 7.33 14.29
CA PRO A 112 11.83 7.39 13.90
C PRO A 112 10.91 7.32 15.13
N ASN A 113 9.68 7.81 15.00
CA ASN A 113 8.68 7.58 16.05
C ASN A 113 8.51 6.07 16.26
N ALA A 114 8.44 5.64 17.51
CA ALA A 114 8.22 4.24 17.83
C ALA A 114 6.87 3.72 17.31
N SER A 115 6.76 2.40 17.15
CA SER A 115 5.47 1.75 16.98
C SER A 115 4.52 2.14 18.11
N VAL A 116 3.25 2.30 17.82
CA VAL A 116 2.19 2.54 18.83
C VAL A 116 2.11 1.41 19.86
N GLU A 117 2.61 0.22 19.52
CA GLU A 117 2.67 -0.95 20.39
C GLU A 117 3.96 -1.05 21.23
N ALA A 118 4.78 0.00 21.27
CA ALA A 118 6.03 0.00 22.04
C ALA A 118 5.83 -0.30 23.54
N ILE A 119 4.72 0.16 24.14
CA ILE A 119 4.39 -0.15 25.54
C ILE A 119 4.13 -1.65 25.70
N LEU A 120 3.42 -2.28 24.76
CA LEU A 120 3.14 -3.71 24.79
C LEU A 120 4.44 -4.53 24.69
N HIS A 121 5.36 -4.14 23.80
CA HIS A 121 6.69 -4.74 23.74
C HIS A 121 7.48 -4.58 25.05
N ALA A 122 7.33 -3.46 25.75
CA ALA A 122 8.01 -3.24 27.04
C ALA A 122 7.48 -4.15 28.15
N ILE A 123 6.15 -4.40 28.19
CA ILE A 123 5.47 -5.26 29.19
C ILE A 123 5.97 -6.70 29.10
N ILE A 124 6.16 -7.24 27.91
CA ILE A 124 6.62 -8.63 27.70
C ILE A 124 8.06 -8.76 28.23
N PRO A 125 8.36 -9.62 29.22
CA PRO A 125 9.63 -9.57 29.95
C PRO A 125 10.83 -10.25 29.27
N PHE A 126 10.76 -10.50 27.98
CA PHE A 126 11.82 -11.15 27.19
C PHE A 126 12.63 -10.16 26.35
N HIS A 127 13.88 -10.51 26.02
CA HIS A 127 14.76 -9.68 25.22
C HIS A 127 14.26 -9.46 23.79
N TYR A 128 13.81 -10.53 23.11
CA TYR A 128 13.30 -10.47 21.74
C TYR A 128 11.79 -10.66 21.74
N VAL A 129 11.09 -9.76 21.06
CA VAL A 129 9.64 -9.80 20.88
C VAL A 129 9.32 -9.59 19.42
N ASP A 130 8.54 -10.50 18.84
CA ASP A 130 8.08 -10.50 17.45
C ASP A 130 6.56 -10.37 17.41
N HIS A 131 6.05 -9.53 16.52
CA HIS A 131 4.62 -9.37 16.25
C HIS A 131 4.37 -9.40 14.75
N THR A 132 3.41 -10.22 14.33
CA THR A 132 2.98 -10.36 12.95
C THR A 132 1.46 -10.44 12.83
N HIS A 133 0.95 -10.11 11.64
CA HIS A 133 -0.46 -10.27 11.25
C HIS A 133 -0.63 -11.52 10.39
N ALA A 134 -0.19 -12.67 10.90
CA ALA A 134 -0.13 -13.92 10.13
C ALA A 134 -1.49 -14.36 9.60
N ASN A 135 -1.58 -14.59 8.29
CA ASN A 135 -2.83 -14.93 7.60
C ASN A 135 -3.55 -16.14 8.19
N ALA A 136 -2.81 -17.19 8.57
CA ALA A 136 -3.41 -18.39 9.15
C ALA A 136 -4.06 -18.11 10.52
N ILE A 137 -3.42 -17.27 11.35
CA ILE A 137 -3.98 -16.83 12.64
C ILE A 137 -5.25 -15.99 12.39
N LEU A 138 -5.18 -15.04 11.45
CA LEU A 138 -6.32 -14.19 11.11
C LEU A 138 -7.49 -14.98 10.54
N ALA A 139 -7.22 -16.02 9.73
CA ALA A 139 -8.26 -16.91 9.19
C ALA A 139 -9.03 -17.65 10.30
N MET A 140 -8.35 -17.98 11.41
CA MET A 140 -9.00 -18.61 12.57
C MET A 140 -9.72 -17.59 13.44
N THR A 141 -9.05 -16.48 13.78
CA THR A 141 -9.58 -15.49 14.73
C THR A 141 -10.75 -14.68 14.19
N ASN A 142 -10.84 -14.53 12.84
CA ASN A 142 -11.92 -13.82 12.17
C ASN A 142 -13.10 -14.75 11.79
N THR A 143 -13.49 -15.63 12.69
CA THR A 143 -14.69 -16.50 12.59
C THR A 143 -15.52 -16.41 13.86
N GLU A 144 -16.81 -16.80 13.81
CA GLU A 144 -17.70 -16.76 15.00
C GLU A 144 -17.12 -17.51 16.19
N ASN A 145 -16.47 -18.66 15.94
CA ASN A 145 -15.88 -19.51 16.98
C ASN A 145 -14.34 -19.34 16.99
N GLY A 146 -13.83 -18.15 16.69
CA GLY A 146 -12.39 -17.91 16.59
C GLY A 146 -11.65 -18.15 17.90
N LEU A 147 -12.23 -17.75 19.03
CA LEU A 147 -11.63 -17.98 20.36
C LEU A 147 -11.51 -19.47 20.67
N GLU A 148 -12.58 -20.24 20.44
CA GLU A 148 -12.62 -21.69 20.68
C GLU A 148 -11.60 -22.40 19.80
N ARG A 149 -11.45 -21.98 18.52
CA ARG A 149 -10.47 -22.55 17.58
C ARG A 149 -9.04 -22.32 18.07
N VAL A 150 -8.73 -21.10 18.52
CA VAL A 150 -7.41 -20.75 19.08
C VAL A 150 -7.12 -21.59 20.32
N GLN A 151 -8.11 -21.76 21.22
CA GLN A 151 -8.00 -22.57 22.44
C GLN A 151 -7.86 -24.07 22.11
N GLU A 152 -8.59 -24.57 21.12
CA GLU A 152 -8.49 -25.96 20.65
C GLU A 152 -7.09 -26.26 20.10
N LEU A 153 -6.53 -25.34 19.31
CA LEU A 153 -5.24 -25.57 18.66
C LEU A 153 -4.07 -25.41 19.60
N PHE A 154 -4.04 -24.31 20.36
CA PHE A 154 -2.86 -23.94 21.14
C PHE A 154 -2.98 -24.27 22.64
N GLY A 155 -4.21 -24.48 23.14
CA GLY A 155 -4.45 -24.72 24.56
C GLY A 155 -3.90 -23.57 25.42
N ASN A 156 -3.15 -23.93 26.45
CA ASN A 156 -2.52 -22.97 27.38
C ASN A 156 -1.14 -22.49 26.93
N ARG A 157 -0.71 -22.83 25.73
CA ARG A 157 0.62 -22.41 25.20
C ARG A 157 0.65 -20.95 24.79
N VAL A 158 -0.52 -20.32 24.59
CA VAL A 158 -0.61 -18.93 24.21
C VAL A 158 -1.56 -18.16 25.15
N ILE A 159 -1.23 -16.90 25.39
CA ILE A 159 -2.16 -15.94 25.98
C ILE A 159 -3.14 -15.50 24.89
N VAL A 160 -4.44 -15.43 25.16
CA VAL A 160 -5.41 -14.94 24.18
C VAL A 160 -6.01 -13.62 24.69
N ILE A 161 -5.86 -12.57 23.89
CA ILE A 161 -6.37 -11.24 24.19
C ILE A 161 -7.57 -10.95 23.27
N PRO A 162 -8.75 -10.57 23.79
CA PRO A 162 -9.86 -10.14 22.97
C PRO A 162 -9.50 -8.89 22.18
N TYR A 163 -10.22 -8.63 21.06
CA TYR A 163 -9.99 -7.43 20.30
C TYR A 163 -10.21 -6.18 21.14
N VAL A 164 -9.22 -5.31 21.10
CA VAL A 164 -9.27 -3.92 21.59
C VAL A 164 -8.51 -3.06 20.60
N MET A 165 -8.92 -1.80 20.44
CA MET A 165 -8.24 -0.86 19.55
C MET A 165 -6.72 -0.82 19.84
N PRO A 166 -5.86 -0.95 18.81
CA PRO A 166 -4.41 -0.78 18.95
C PRO A 166 -4.06 0.58 19.58
N GLY A 167 -2.99 0.63 20.35
CA GLY A 167 -2.57 1.82 21.08
C GLY A 167 -2.60 1.61 22.59
N PHE A 168 -2.91 2.67 23.35
CA PHE A 168 -2.87 2.58 24.81
C PHE A 168 -3.89 1.60 25.38
N ALA A 169 -5.09 1.53 24.82
CA ALA A 169 -6.14 0.63 25.31
C ALA A 169 -5.70 -0.84 25.26
N LEU A 170 -5.06 -1.27 24.16
CA LEU A 170 -4.51 -2.62 24.03
C LEU A 170 -3.37 -2.86 25.01
N ALA A 171 -2.44 -1.93 25.14
CA ALA A 171 -1.32 -2.05 26.07
C ALA A 171 -1.80 -2.16 27.52
N LYS A 172 -2.81 -1.38 27.90
CA LYS A 172 -3.44 -1.43 29.23
C LYS A 172 -4.10 -2.78 29.50
N LEU A 173 -4.89 -3.28 28.54
CA LEU A 173 -5.55 -4.57 28.68
C LEU A 173 -4.53 -5.71 28.86
N VAL A 174 -3.48 -5.73 28.02
CA VAL A 174 -2.42 -6.74 28.13
C VAL A 174 -1.74 -6.65 29.50
N TYR A 175 -1.38 -5.44 29.96
CA TYR A 175 -0.78 -5.25 31.28
C TYR A 175 -1.66 -5.82 32.40
N GLU A 176 -2.95 -5.50 32.41
CA GLU A 176 -3.87 -5.97 33.46
C GLU A 176 -4.07 -7.49 33.44
N GLN A 177 -4.12 -8.10 32.26
CA GLN A 177 -4.29 -9.55 32.13
C GLN A 177 -3.02 -10.35 32.41
N THR A 178 -1.84 -9.73 32.29
CA THR A 178 -0.57 -10.45 32.35
C THR A 178 0.32 -10.05 33.52
N LYS A 179 -0.06 -9.06 34.36
CA LYS A 179 0.74 -8.60 35.51
C LYS A 179 1.12 -9.69 36.51
N ASP A 180 0.28 -10.73 36.63
CA ASP A 180 0.48 -11.86 37.52
C ASP A 180 0.79 -13.17 36.75
N ALA A 181 1.05 -13.09 35.43
CA ALA A 181 1.29 -14.26 34.59
C ALA A 181 2.72 -14.78 34.72
N SER A 182 2.86 -16.11 34.75
CA SER A 182 4.16 -16.79 34.58
C SER A 182 4.50 -16.85 33.09
N TRP A 183 5.13 -15.81 32.57
CA TRP A 183 5.40 -15.66 31.15
C TRP A 183 6.18 -16.80 30.51
N GLU A 184 7.01 -17.52 31.30
CA GLU A 184 7.79 -18.68 30.87
C GLU A 184 6.90 -19.86 30.45
N ASP A 185 5.66 -19.92 30.90
CA ASP A 185 4.69 -20.96 30.54
C ASP A 185 4.11 -20.77 29.13
N TYR A 186 4.37 -19.62 28.48
CA TYR A 186 3.79 -19.27 27.19
C TYR A 186 4.83 -19.19 26.07
N GLU A 187 4.44 -19.62 24.88
CA GLU A 187 5.21 -19.52 23.66
C GLU A 187 4.89 -18.24 22.86
N GLY A 188 3.68 -17.70 23.07
CA GLY A 188 3.20 -16.52 22.38
C GLY A 188 1.91 -15.94 22.96
N MET A 189 1.38 -14.93 22.27
CA MET A 189 0.12 -14.27 22.62
C MET A 189 -0.66 -13.99 21.32
N VAL A 190 -1.89 -14.48 21.24
CA VAL A 190 -2.79 -14.24 20.11
C VAL A 190 -3.70 -13.05 20.45
N LEU A 191 -3.68 -12.04 19.59
CA LEU A 191 -4.63 -10.92 19.62
C LEU A 191 -5.75 -11.23 18.63
N MET A 192 -6.98 -11.38 19.14
CA MET A 192 -8.14 -11.67 18.30
C MET A 192 -8.37 -10.58 17.25
N ASN A 193 -8.61 -10.97 15.99
CA ASN A 193 -8.82 -10.07 14.84
C ASN A 193 -7.65 -9.11 14.55
N HIS A 194 -6.44 -9.40 15.04
CA HIS A 194 -5.28 -8.52 14.89
C HIS A 194 -4.02 -9.29 14.48
N GLY A 195 -3.56 -10.26 15.26
CA GLY A 195 -2.34 -10.99 14.96
C GLY A 195 -1.79 -11.83 16.11
N ILE A 196 -0.47 -12.06 16.09
CA ILE A 196 0.21 -12.90 17.06
C ILE A 196 1.54 -12.27 17.50
N PHE A 197 1.88 -12.43 18.78
CA PHE A 197 3.19 -12.14 19.36
C PHE A 197 3.89 -13.45 19.73
N THR A 198 5.22 -13.48 19.54
CA THR A 198 6.12 -14.48 20.13
C THR A 198 7.30 -13.79 20.79
N PHE A 199 7.93 -14.45 21.71
CA PHE A 199 8.97 -13.84 22.53
C PHE A 199 9.93 -14.89 23.11
N SER A 200 11.20 -14.52 23.30
CA SER A 200 12.22 -15.29 24.02
C SER A 200 13.41 -14.39 24.38
N ASP A 201 14.26 -14.83 25.29
CA ASP A 201 15.57 -14.21 25.50
C ASP A 201 16.57 -14.57 24.39
N ASN A 202 16.22 -15.53 23.53
CA ASN A 202 17.00 -15.95 22.37
C ASN A 202 16.28 -15.54 21.07
N ALA A 203 16.97 -14.82 20.18
CA ALA A 203 16.43 -14.34 18.93
C ALA A 203 15.94 -15.47 18.00
N LYS A 204 16.68 -16.58 17.93
CA LYS A 204 16.31 -17.75 17.14
C LYS A 204 15.02 -18.37 17.66
N GLU A 205 14.93 -18.55 18.97
CA GLU A 205 13.77 -19.17 19.60
C GLU A 205 12.50 -18.30 19.43
N SER A 206 12.59 -16.97 19.59
CA SER A 206 11.46 -16.08 19.34
C SER A 206 10.95 -16.20 17.90
N TYR A 207 11.86 -16.19 16.93
CA TYR A 207 11.53 -16.40 15.52
C TYR A 207 10.94 -17.79 15.25
N GLU A 208 11.58 -18.86 15.77
CA GLU A 208 11.12 -20.23 15.54
C GLU A 208 9.77 -20.52 16.19
N ARG A 209 9.45 -19.91 17.35
CA ARG A 209 8.11 -19.95 17.94
C ARG A 209 7.05 -19.34 17.01
N MET A 210 7.36 -18.21 16.34
CA MET A 210 6.46 -17.60 15.34
C MET A 210 6.21 -18.58 14.20
N ILE A 211 7.26 -19.13 13.62
CA ILE A 211 7.15 -20.10 12.51
C ILE A 211 6.36 -21.34 12.95
N LEU A 212 6.62 -21.87 14.12
CA LEU A 212 5.95 -23.06 14.66
C LEU A 212 4.43 -22.81 14.83
N LEU A 213 4.06 -21.78 15.59
CA LEU A 213 2.65 -21.49 15.90
C LEU A 213 1.86 -21.18 14.61
N VAL A 214 2.45 -20.44 13.67
CA VAL A 214 1.80 -20.15 12.39
C VAL A 214 1.70 -21.41 11.52
N THR A 215 2.73 -22.29 11.51
CA THR A 215 2.66 -23.57 10.79
C THR A 215 1.55 -24.47 11.36
N GLU A 216 1.40 -24.54 12.67
CA GLU A 216 0.31 -25.30 13.29
C GLU A 216 -1.08 -24.75 12.88
N ALA A 217 -1.20 -23.42 12.76
CA ALA A 217 -2.43 -22.79 12.24
C ALA A 217 -2.66 -23.12 10.75
N GLU A 218 -1.61 -23.10 9.91
CA GLU A 218 -1.69 -23.55 8.51
C GLU A 218 -2.11 -25.02 8.41
N ASP A 219 -1.54 -25.89 9.22
CA ASP A 219 -1.90 -27.31 9.27
C ASP A 219 -3.35 -27.51 9.74
N TYR A 220 -3.84 -26.70 10.68
CA TYR A 220 -5.23 -26.69 11.10
C TYR A 220 -6.16 -26.33 9.93
N LEU A 221 -5.84 -25.28 9.17
CA LEU A 221 -6.59 -24.84 7.99
C LEU A 221 -6.56 -25.93 6.89
N ASP A 222 -5.41 -26.57 6.67
CA ASP A 222 -5.29 -27.64 5.65
C ASP A 222 -6.13 -28.86 6.01
N ARG A 223 -6.09 -29.29 7.28
CA ARG A 223 -6.97 -30.39 7.76
C ARG A 223 -8.45 -30.07 7.60
N ALA A 224 -8.84 -28.81 7.78
CA ALA A 224 -10.19 -28.32 7.52
C ALA A 224 -10.49 -28.12 6.04
N LYS A 225 -9.52 -28.37 5.12
CA LYS A 225 -9.60 -28.11 3.67
C LYS A 225 -9.89 -26.64 3.33
N ALA A 226 -9.49 -25.73 4.19
CA ALA A 226 -9.76 -24.30 4.07
C ALA A 226 -8.73 -23.55 3.21
N LEU A 227 -7.59 -24.17 2.84
CA LEU A 227 -6.51 -23.51 2.11
C LEU A 227 -6.68 -23.48 0.58
N LYS A 228 -7.76 -24.07 0.03
CA LYS A 228 -7.95 -24.14 -1.43
C LYS A 228 -8.68 -22.90 -1.93
N PRO A 229 -8.00 -21.98 -2.65
CA PRO A 229 -8.66 -20.83 -3.24
C PRO A 229 -9.57 -21.25 -4.41
N ALA A 230 -10.62 -20.48 -4.63
CA ALA A 230 -11.36 -20.54 -5.89
C ALA A 230 -10.43 -20.09 -7.03
N LEU A 231 -10.49 -20.79 -8.18
CA LEU A 231 -9.73 -20.43 -9.37
C LEU A 231 -10.66 -20.08 -10.51
N GLY A 232 -10.35 -19.02 -11.25
CA GLY A 232 -11.15 -18.54 -12.37
C GLY A 232 -10.31 -18.15 -13.58
N GLN A 233 -11.01 -17.92 -14.69
CA GLN A 233 -10.45 -17.36 -15.91
C GLN A 233 -11.29 -16.15 -16.32
N GLY A 234 -10.64 -15.15 -16.91
CA GLY A 234 -11.28 -13.93 -17.37
C GLY A 234 -10.29 -13.07 -18.13
N ALA A 235 -10.79 -11.97 -18.69
CA ALA A 235 -9.99 -10.98 -19.39
C ALA A 235 -10.59 -9.60 -19.18
N CYS A 236 -9.74 -8.60 -19.17
CA CYS A 236 -10.15 -7.19 -19.09
C CYS A 236 -9.82 -6.49 -20.41
N ASP A 237 -10.80 -5.81 -20.99
CA ASP A 237 -10.56 -4.87 -22.08
C ASP A 237 -9.78 -3.67 -21.52
N PRO A 238 -8.62 -3.29 -22.11
CA PRO A 238 -7.86 -2.13 -21.67
C PRO A 238 -8.69 -0.82 -21.65
N LEU A 239 -9.70 -0.67 -22.52
CA LEU A 239 -10.59 0.49 -22.49
C LEU A 239 -11.54 0.49 -21.30
N GLU A 240 -12.04 -0.68 -20.87
CA GLU A 240 -12.83 -0.80 -19.64
C GLU A 240 -12.00 -0.38 -18.43
N LEU A 241 -10.74 -0.85 -18.36
CA LEU A 241 -9.80 -0.49 -17.30
C LEU A 241 -9.53 1.02 -17.27
N ALA A 242 -9.29 1.63 -18.44
CA ALA A 242 -9.04 3.07 -18.54
C ALA A 242 -10.28 3.91 -18.14
N ARG A 243 -11.49 3.48 -18.49
CA ARG A 243 -12.74 4.12 -18.05
C ARG A 243 -12.93 4.03 -16.54
N LEU A 244 -12.69 2.85 -15.98
CA LEU A 244 -12.78 2.65 -14.53
C LEU A 244 -11.80 3.57 -13.78
N ARG A 245 -10.53 3.61 -14.22
CA ARG A 245 -9.52 4.53 -13.65
C ARG A 245 -9.95 5.99 -13.76
N LYS A 246 -10.52 6.40 -14.90
CA LYS A 246 -11.03 7.76 -15.10
C LYS A 246 -12.11 8.10 -14.08
N ASN A 247 -13.12 7.25 -13.91
CA ASN A 247 -14.21 7.47 -12.96
C ASN A 247 -13.67 7.61 -11.53
N ILE A 248 -12.70 6.77 -11.13
CA ILE A 248 -12.03 6.86 -9.83
C ILE A 248 -11.24 8.16 -9.70
N SER A 249 -10.52 8.58 -10.74
CA SER A 249 -9.75 9.83 -10.74
C SER A 249 -10.67 11.06 -10.63
N ASP A 250 -11.78 11.05 -11.33
CA ASP A 250 -12.78 12.14 -11.31
C ASP A 250 -13.42 12.26 -9.91
N LEU A 251 -13.83 11.14 -9.30
CA LEU A 251 -14.36 11.14 -7.93
C LEU A 251 -13.32 11.63 -6.91
N ARG A 252 -12.04 11.25 -7.11
CA ARG A 252 -10.95 11.65 -6.21
C ARG A 252 -10.48 13.08 -6.39
N GLY A 253 -10.78 13.69 -7.54
CA GLY A 253 -10.30 15.02 -7.92
C GLY A 253 -8.82 15.10 -8.30
N VAL A 254 -8.12 13.96 -8.37
CA VAL A 254 -6.70 13.85 -8.77
C VAL A 254 -6.47 12.55 -9.53
N PRO A 255 -5.47 12.51 -10.45
CA PRO A 255 -5.14 11.27 -11.15
C PRO A 255 -4.77 10.14 -10.19
N VAL A 256 -5.17 8.92 -10.51
CA VAL A 256 -4.75 7.70 -9.81
C VAL A 256 -4.09 6.73 -10.78
N VAL A 257 -3.25 5.85 -10.24
CA VAL A 257 -2.78 4.63 -10.91
C VAL A 257 -3.73 3.51 -10.51
N ALA A 258 -4.15 2.69 -11.46
CA ALA A 258 -4.93 1.48 -11.23
C ALA A 258 -4.08 0.24 -11.58
N LYS A 259 -4.08 -0.75 -10.69
CA LYS A 259 -3.40 -2.03 -10.90
C LYS A 259 -4.42 -3.16 -10.83
N LEU A 260 -4.59 -3.88 -11.93
CA LEU A 260 -5.46 -5.05 -12.01
C LEU A 260 -4.65 -6.31 -11.67
N ASP A 261 -5.16 -7.10 -10.73
CA ASP A 261 -4.75 -8.48 -10.51
C ASP A 261 -5.76 -9.41 -11.19
N SER A 262 -5.35 -9.99 -12.32
CA SER A 262 -6.11 -10.96 -13.09
C SER A 262 -5.56 -12.39 -12.93
N SER A 263 -4.90 -12.69 -11.82
CA SER A 263 -4.49 -14.05 -11.47
C SER A 263 -5.70 -14.97 -11.37
N PRO A 264 -5.52 -16.28 -11.59
CA PRO A 264 -6.61 -17.25 -11.44
C PRO A 264 -7.29 -17.19 -10.06
N GLU A 265 -6.55 -16.91 -8.99
CA GLU A 265 -7.08 -16.75 -7.62
C GLU A 265 -7.94 -15.48 -7.50
N ALA A 266 -7.45 -14.35 -8.02
CA ALA A 266 -8.18 -13.09 -7.98
C ALA A 266 -9.49 -13.16 -8.77
N ILE A 267 -9.45 -13.73 -9.97
CA ILE A 267 -10.65 -13.96 -10.80
C ILE A 267 -11.58 -14.98 -10.14
N GLY A 268 -11.02 -16.05 -9.57
CA GLY A 268 -11.79 -17.08 -8.86
C GLY A 268 -12.61 -16.49 -7.72
N PHE A 269 -11.98 -15.67 -6.86
CA PHE A 269 -12.69 -14.97 -5.79
C PHE A 269 -13.76 -14.01 -6.33
N ALA A 270 -13.40 -13.18 -7.31
CA ALA A 270 -14.33 -12.20 -7.89
C ALA A 270 -15.56 -12.83 -8.55
N ASN A 271 -15.45 -14.10 -8.99
CA ASN A 271 -16.53 -14.86 -9.61
C ASN A 271 -17.36 -15.71 -8.63
N LEU A 272 -17.06 -15.70 -7.34
CA LEU A 272 -17.93 -16.33 -6.35
C LEU A 272 -19.30 -15.66 -6.37
N GLU A 273 -20.36 -16.44 -6.28
CA GLU A 273 -21.75 -15.93 -6.29
C GLU A 273 -22.00 -14.91 -5.18
N ASN A 274 -21.36 -15.10 -4.02
CA ASN A 274 -21.46 -14.22 -2.86
C ASN A 274 -20.23 -13.30 -2.67
N ALA A 275 -19.36 -13.13 -3.68
CA ALA A 275 -18.12 -12.32 -3.55
C ALA A 275 -18.38 -10.90 -3.02
N GLY A 276 -19.43 -10.25 -3.51
CA GLY A 276 -19.81 -8.92 -3.06
C GLY A 276 -20.22 -8.90 -1.58
N GLU A 277 -20.97 -9.89 -1.13
CA GLU A 277 -21.40 -10.00 0.26
C GLU A 277 -20.21 -10.22 1.20
N ILE A 278 -19.44 -11.29 0.97
CA ILE A 278 -18.34 -11.66 1.88
C ILE A 278 -17.19 -10.67 1.83
N GLY A 279 -16.89 -10.11 0.65
CA GLY A 279 -15.78 -9.17 0.45
C GLY A 279 -16.04 -7.77 1.03
N THR A 280 -17.31 -7.40 1.27
CA THR A 280 -17.68 -6.07 1.79
C THR A 280 -18.09 -6.08 3.27
N ARG A 281 -17.88 -7.17 4.00
CA ARG A 281 -18.19 -7.22 5.44
C ARG A 281 -17.22 -6.36 6.26
N GLY A 282 -15.93 -6.30 5.92
CA GLY A 282 -14.94 -5.51 6.64
C GLY A 282 -13.48 -5.81 6.23
N PRO A 283 -12.49 -5.15 6.85
CA PRO A 283 -11.07 -5.40 6.61
C PRO A 283 -10.59 -6.64 7.38
N LEU A 284 -9.46 -7.19 6.94
CA LEU A 284 -8.83 -8.36 7.57
C LEU A 284 -8.24 -8.01 8.94
N THR A 285 -7.59 -6.86 9.04
CA THR A 285 -7.04 -6.30 10.29
C THR A 285 -7.44 -4.83 10.39
N PRO A 286 -7.42 -4.23 11.59
CA PRO A 286 -7.68 -2.81 11.74
C PRO A 286 -6.74 -1.95 10.89
N ASP A 287 -5.45 -2.29 10.83
CA ASP A 287 -4.45 -1.55 10.05
C ASP A 287 -4.74 -1.49 8.54
N HIS A 288 -5.40 -2.52 8.00
CA HIS A 288 -5.75 -2.54 6.58
C HIS A 288 -6.72 -1.42 6.21
N SER A 289 -7.58 -0.95 7.14
CA SER A 289 -8.49 0.16 6.89
C SER A 289 -7.77 1.47 6.56
N ILE A 290 -6.58 1.69 7.09
CA ILE A 290 -5.75 2.88 6.85
C ILE A 290 -5.31 2.94 5.37
N PHE A 291 -4.93 1.80 4.79
CA PHE A 291 -4.44 1.72 3.41
C PHE A 291 -5.55 1.47 2.40
N ALA A 292 -6.48 0.55 2.73
CA ALA A 292 -7.45 -0.04 1.81
C ALA A 292 -8.89 0.41 2.07
N LYS A 293 -9.13 1.25 3.08
CA LYS A 293 -10.44 1.57 3.65
C LYS A 293 -11.17 0.35 4.23
N ARG A 294 -12.33 0.57 4.82
CA ARG A 294 -13.11 -0.49 5.47
C ARG A 294 -13.46 -1.63 4.52
N VAL A 295 -13.91 -1.32 3.31
CA VAL A 295 -14.40 -2.30 2.32
C VAL A 295 -13.98 -1.92 0.90
N PRO A 296 -13.94 -2.90 -0.05
CA PRO A 296 -13.80 -2.63 -1.48
C PRO A 296 -15.10 -2.10 -2.10
N VAL A 297 -14.98 -1.56 -3.32
CA VAL A 297 -16.14 -1.45 -4.21
C VAL A 297 -16.40 -2.79 -4.90
N TYR A 298 -17.65 -3.25 -4.93
CA TYR A 298 -18.06 -4.37 -5.77
C TYR A 298 -18.55 -3.80 -7.12
N LEU A 299 -17.85 -4.14 -8.18
CA LEU A 299 -18.08 -3.57 -9.51
C LEU A 299 -19.12 -4.42 -10.27
N SER A 300 -20.24 -3.81 -10.60
CA SER A 300 -21.26 -4.37 -11.51
C SER A 300 -20.89 -4.07 -12.98
N GLU A 301 -21.76 -4.45 -13.92
CA GLU A 301 -21.61 -4.10 -15.35
C GLU A 301 -21.53 -2.58 -15.55
N ASN A 302 -22.31 -1.79 -14.80
CA ASN A 302 -22.16 -0.33 -14.75
C ASN A 302 -21.22 0.07 -13.63
N THR A 303 -19.93 0.18 -13.92
CA THR A 303 -18.91 0.53 -12.94
C THR A 303 -19.06 1.93 -12.37
N GLY A 304 -19.65 2.87 -13.11
CA GLY A 304 -19.95 4.23 -12.64
C GLY A 304 -20.94 4.22 -11.47
N ASP A 305 -22.08 3.55 -11.65
CA ASP A 305 -23.10 3.44 -10.60
C ASP A 305 -22.57 2.74 -9.34
N SER A 306 -21.70 1.74 -9.53
CA SER A 306 -21.05 1.06 -8.40
C SER A 306 -20.16 1.98 -7.59
N ILE A 307 -19.41 2.86 -8.25
CA ILE A 307 -18.53 3.85 -7.63
C ILE A 307 -19.34 4.91 -6.88
N ASP A 308 -20.42 5.42 -7.48
CA ASP A 308 -21.31 6.42 -6.86
C ASP A 308 -22.02 5.84 -5.64
N THR A 309 -22.48 4.59 -5.72
CA THR A 309 -23.09 3.87 -4.60
C THR A 309 -22.06 3.71 -3.46
N TYR A 310 -20.84 3.28 -3.77
CA TYR A 310 -19.77 3.16 -2.78
C TYR A 310 -19.49 4.49 -2.08
N ALA A 311 -19.39 5.58 -2.85
CA ALA A 311 -19.11 6.91 -2.30
C ALA A 311 -20.23 7.38 -1.36
N SER A 312 -21.49 7.13 -1.72
CA SER A 312 -22.65 7.43 -0.90
C SER A 312 -22.66 6.62 0.40
N GLU A 313 -22.39 5.32 0.31
CA GLU A 313 -22.30 4.43 1.49
C GLU A 313 -21.12 4.80 2.40
N TYR A 314 -19.97 5.20 1.84
CA TYR A 314 -18.84 5.67 2.64
C TYR A 314 -19.17 6.95 3.43
N ASN A 315 -19.86 7.90 2.79
CA ASN A 315 -20.33 9.11 3.48
C ASN A 315 -21.38 8.77 4.57
N SER A 316 -22.25 7.82 4.31
CA SER A 316 -23.22 7.33 5.29
C SER A 316 -22.53 6.62 6.47
N TYR A 317 -21.51 5.80 6.20
CA TYR A 317 -20.67 5.17 7.21
C TYR A 317 -19.99 6.22 8.11
N PHE A 318 -19.40 7.27 7.52
CA PHE A 318 -18.86 8.38 8.30
C PHE A 318 -19.95 9.04 9.16
N GLY A 319 -21.11 9.36 8.57
CA GLY A 319 -22.21 10.03 9.27
C GLY A 319 -22.76 9.22 10.46
N ARG A 320 -22.78 7.87 10.36
CA ARG A 320 -23.27 6.99 11.45
C ARG A 320 -22.33 6.91 12.64
N ASN A 321 -21.02 7.03 12.39
CA ASN A 321 -19.99 6.75 13.40
C ASN A 321 -19.26 8.01 13.89
N THR A 322 -19.40 9.16 13.18
CA THR A 322 -18.64 10.36 13.49
C THR A 322 -19.03 10.99 14.83
N SER A 323 -18.03 11.51 15.54
CA SER A 323 -18.17 12.46 16.63
C SER A 323 -17.74 13.88 16.19
N ASN A 324 -18.04 14.89 16.99
CA ASN A 324 -17.70 16.27 16.68
C ASN A 324 -16.19 16.46 16.45
N GLY A 325 -15.82 17.17 15.39
CA GLY A 325 -14.45 17.57 15.08
C GLY A 325 -13.68 16.67 14.13
N LEU A 326 -14.25 15.54 13.70
CA LEU A 326 -13.62 14.67 12.69
C LEU A 326 -13.86 15.20 11.27
N THR A 327 -12.85 15.06 10.43
CA THR A 327 -12.93 15.38 8.99
C THR A 327 -13.11 14.11 8.20
N CYS A 328 -14.17 14.03 7.38
CA CYS A 328 -14.40 12.91 6.48
C CYS A 328 -13.22 12.77 5.50
N LEU A 329 -12.69 11.56 5.38
CA LEU A 329 -11.71 11.22 4.35
C LEU A 329 -12.41 11.20 2.97
N ASP A 330 -11.61 11.29 1.88
CA ASP A 330 -12.19 11.17 0.54
C ASP A 330 -12.96 9.85 0.38
N SER A 331 -14.12 9.90 -0.27
CA SER A 331 -15.02 8.75 -0.42
C SER A 331 -14.63 7.78 -1.53
N THR A 332 -13.43 7.92 -2.12
CA THR A 332 -12.97 7.09 -3.23
C THR A 332 -12.55 5.70 -2.74
N PRO A 333 -12.97 4.60 -3.36
CA PRO A 333 -12.49 3.27 -3.02
C PRO A 333 -10.98 3.14 -3.29
N ARG A 334 -10.31 2.31 -2.50
CA ARG A 334 -8.89 1.99 -2.68
C ARG A 334 -8.69 0.73 -3.50
N TRP A 335 -9.66 -0.16 -3.47
CA TRP A 335 -9.68 -1.38 -4.28
C TRP A 335 -11.10 -1.81 -4.58
N GLY A 336 -11.22 -2.77 -5.51
CA GLY A 336 -12.50 -3.32 -5.92
C GLY A 336 -12.44 -4.79 -6.30
N ILE A 337 -13.58 -5.45 -6.17
CA ILE A 337 -13.85 -6.80 -6.65
C ILE A 337 -14.58 -6.64 -7.99
N TRP A 338 -13.98 -7.18 -9.06
CA TRP A 338 -14.50 -7.01 -10.41
C TRP A 338 -14.81 -8.38 -11.05
N PRO A 339 -16.06 -8.83 -11.02
CA PRO A 339 -16.47 -10.12 -11.59
C PRO A 339 -15.99 -10.30 -13.04
N GLY A 340 -15.43 -11.46 -13.34
CA GLY A 340 -14.84 -11.77 -14.64
C GLY A 340 -13.50 -11.12 -14.95
N ARG A 341 -12.99 -10.21 -14.07
CA ARG A 341 -11.73 -9.48 -14.29
C ARG A 341 -10.70 -9.72 -13.19
N GLY A 342 -11.13 -9.88 -11.92
CA GLY A 342 -10.28 -10.10 -10.76
C GLY A 342 -10.37 -9.01 -9.68
N LEU A 343 -9.24 -8.60 -9.13
CA LEU A 343 -9.14 -7.56 -8.12
C LEU A 343 -8.46 -6.33 -8.71
N ILE A 344 -9.01 -5.14 -8.42
CA ILE A 344 -8.43 -3.87 -8.89
C ILE A 344 -8.05 -3.00 -7.70
N SER A 345 -6.87 -2.41 -7.72
CA SER A 345 -6.38 -1.49 -6.69
C SER A 345 -6.02 -0.13 -7.26
N PHE A 346 -6.22 0.92 -6.46
CA PHE A 346 -6.02 2.31 -6.84
C PHE A 346 -5.05 3.00 -5.88
N GLY A 347 -4.10 3.77 -6.43
CA GLY A 347 -3.13 4.50 -5.65
C GLY A 347 -2.72 5.81 -6.28
N LEU A 348 -2.12 6.70 -5.49
CA LEU A 348 -1.57 7.98 -5.99
C LEU A 348 -0.25 7.81 -6.74
N ASN A 349 0.31 6.61 -6.76
CA ASN A 349 1.48 6.20 -7.53
C ASN A 349 1.49 4.66 -7.63
N PRO A 350 2.36 4.06 -8.45
CA PRO A 350 2.44 2.60 -8.63
C PRO A 350 2.69 1.83 -7.33
N LYS A 351 3.52 2.37 -6.42
CA LYS A 351 3.81 1.75 -5.12
C LYS A 351 2.57 1.69 -4.24
N ASN A 352 1.81 2.78 -4.14
CA ASN A 352 0.57 2.79 -3.35
C ASN A 352 -0.47 1.81 -3.92
N ALA A 353 -0.63 1.77 -5.26
CA ALA A 353 -1.54 0.81 -5.89
C ALA A 353 -1.10 -0.64 -5.62
N ALA A 354 0.22 -0.93 -5.66
CA ALA A 354 0.75 -2.25 -5.35
C ALA A 354 0.48 -2.66 -3.89
N VAL A 355 0.76 -1.77 -2.92
CA VAL A 355 0.48 -2.01 -1.49
C VAL A 355 -0.99 -2.38 -1.27
N VAL A 356 -1.90 -1.61 -1.85
CA VAL A 356 -3.34 -1.89 -1.74
C VAL A 356 -3.70 -3.21 -2.44
N GLY A 357 -3.09 -3.51 -3.58
CA GLY A 357 -3.29 -4.76 -4.31
C GLY A 357 -2.86 -5.99 -3.50
N ASP A 358 -1.71 -5.92 -2.83
CA ASP A 358 -1.21 -6.99 -1.97
C ASP A 358 -2.16 -7.21 -0.78
N ILE A 359 -2.62 -6.13 -0.13
CA ILE A 359 -3.62 -6.20 0.94
C ILE A 359 -4.93 -6.84 0.43
N ALA A 360 -5.41 -6.46 -0.75
CA ALA A 360 -6.62 -7.02 -1.35
C ALA A 360 -6.49 -8.52 -1.60
N SER A 361 -5.37 -8.96 -2.19
CA SER A 361 -5.09 -10.37 -2.47
C SER A 361 -5.03 -11.20 -1.17
N HIS A 362 -4.35 -10.72 -0.13
CA HIS A 362 -4.31 -11.39 1.18
C HIS A 362 -5.69 -11.43 1.84
N THR A 363 -6.41 -10.31 1.82
CA THR A 363 -7.77 -10.22 2.37
C THR A 363 -8.70 -11.24 1.75
N THR A 364 -8.74 -11.34 0.42
CA THR A 364 -9.64 -12.28 -0.27
C THR A 364 -9.26 -13.74 -0.03
N ARG A 365 -7.98 -14.06 0.14
CA ARG A 365 -7.52 -15.40 0.51
C ARG A 365 -7.97 -15.78 1.92
N VAL A 366 -7.76 -14.90 2.90
CA VAL A 366 -8.16 -15.14 4.29
C VAL A 366 -9.68 -15.23 4.41
N ILE A 367 -10.46 -14.40 3.70
CA ILE A 367 -11.91 -14.51 3.65
C ILE A 367 -12.33 -15.92 3.21
N GLN A 368 -11.76 -16.46 2.11
CA GLN A 368 -12.10 -17.81 1.65
C GLN A 368 -11.74 -18.89 2.69
N ASN A 369 -10.59 -18.73 3.35
CA ASN A 369 -10.17 -19.65 4.41
C ASN A 369 -11.18 -19.61 5.59
N SER A 370 -11.59 -18.42 6.04
CA SER A 370 -12.54 -18.23 7.13
C SER A 370 -13.96 -18.70 6.76
N GLU A 371 -14.44 -18.43 5.53
CA GLU A 371 -15.72 -18.97 5.03
C GLU A 371 -15.72 -20.49 5.05
N SER A 372 -14.61 -21.13 4.68
CA SER A 372 -14.47 -22.60 4.72
C SER A 372 -14.46 -23.15 6.16
N LEU A 373 -14.17 -22.32 7.16
CA LEU A 373 -14.25 -22.67 8.58
C LEU A 373 -15.64 -22.42 9.21
N GLY A 374 -16.61 -21.96 8.43
CA GLY A 374 -17.98 -21.76 8.89
C GLY A 374 -18.45 -20.31 8.87
N GLY A 375 -17.66 -19.38 8.39
CA GLY A 375 -18.06 -18.00 8.13
C GLY A 375 -17.01 -16.97 8.53
N TRP A 376 -16.78 -16.02 7.64
CA TRP A 376 -15.93 -14.86 7.83
C TRP A 376 -16.65 -13.80 8.69
N VAL A 377 -16.03 -13.40 9.78
CA VAL A 377 -16.54 -12.38 10.70
C VAL A 377 -15.46 -11.34 10.97
N PRO A 378 -15.48 -10.18 10.29
CA PRO A 378 -14.54 -9.09 10.55
C PRO A 378 -14.90 -8.34 11.83
N LEU A 379 -14.08 -7.34 12.17
CA LEU A 379 -14.39 -6.37 13.21
C LEU A 379 -15.70 -5.62 12.94
N LYS A 380 -16.34 -5.15 14.01
CA LYS A 380 -17.52 -4.30 13.92
C LYS A 380 -17.20 -2.99 13.21
N GLU A 381 -18.20 -2.41 12.56
CA GLU A 381 -18.06 -1.14 11.84
C GLU A 381 -17.53 -0.01 12.74
N SER A 382 -17.98 0.08 13.99
CA SER A 382 -17.51 1.06 14.97
C SER A 382 -16.03 0.93 15.28
N ASP A 383 -15.55 -0.32 15.45
CA ASP A 383 -14.16 -0.59 15.81
C ASP A 383 -13.22 -0.26 14.65
N VAL A 384 -13.65 -0.55 13.41
CA VAL A 384 -12.92 -0.16 12.20
C VAL A 384 -12.89 1.36 12.03
N PHE A 385 -14.02 2.04 12.35
CA PHE A 385 -14.10 3.50 12.28
C PHE A 385 -13.12 4.17 13.24
N GLU A 386 -12.98 3.67 14.47
CA GLU A 386 -12.02 4.20 15.45
C GLU A 386 -10.59 4.21 14.90
N VAL A 387 -10.18 3.15 14.18
CA VAL A 387 -8.84 3.05 13.59
C VAL A 387 -8.71 3.92 12.34
N GLU A 388 -9.67 3.88 11.42
CA GLU A 388 -9.62 4.66 10.17
C GLU A 388 -9.64 6.18 10.44
N TYR A 389 -10.36 6.61 11.46
CA TYR A 389 -10.49 8.01 11.89
C TYR A 389 -9.69 8.36 13.15
N TRP A 390 -8.72 7.52 13.48
CA TRP A 390 -7.86 7.72 14.64
C TRP A 390 -7.23 9.11 14.67
N GLU A 391 -7.10 9.69 15.86
CA GLU A 391 -6.57 11.05 16.00
C GLU A 391 -5.17 11.22 15.37
N LEU A 392 -4.32 10.18 15.41
CA LEU A 392 -3.00 10.16 14.78
C LEU A 392 -3.09 10.17 13.25
N GLU A 393 -4.10 9.52 12.67
CA GLU A 393 -4.36 9.54 11.23
C GLU A 393 -4.97 10.90 10.81
N GLN A 394 -5.91 11.44 11.57
CA GLN A 394 -6.49 12.76 11.36
C GLN A 394 -5.43 13.88 11.44
N ALA A 395 -4.44 13.74 12.32
CA ALA A 395 -3.33 14.68 12.43
C ALA A 395 -2.49 14.74 11.15
N LYS A 396 -2.33 13.64 10.43
CA LYS A 396 -1.60 13.58 9.16
C LYS A 396 -2.25 14.44 8.07
N LEU A 397 -3.57 14.59 8.07
CA LEU A 397 -4.31 15.44 7.12
C LEU A 397 -3.93 16.91 7.23
N LYS A 398 -3.53 17.37 8.43
CA LYS A 398 -3.15 18.76 8.71
C LYS A 398 -1.71 19.11 8.31
N THR A 399 -0.85 18.09 8.07
CA THR A 399 0.57 18.29 7.77
C THR A 399 0.88 18.41 6.28
N GLY A 400 0.03 19.06 5.50
CA GLY A 400 0.04 19.17 4.05
C GLY A 400 1.41 19.33 3.38
N LYS A 401 2.06 18.24 3.01
CA LYS A 401 3.13 18.27 2.00
C LYS A 401 2.46 18.50 0.65
N SER A 402 2.96 19.47 -0.13
CA SER A 402 2.47 19.65 -1.51
C SER A 402 2.72 18.37 -2.30
N ALA A 403 1.66 17.85 -2.94
CA ALA A 403 1.77 16.69 -3.80
C ALA A 403 2.72 16.97 -4.97
N PRO A 404 3.47 15.96 -5.47
CA PRO A 404 4.22 16.09 -6.70
C PRO A 404 3.30 16.50 -7.86
N SER A 405 3.80 17.35 -8.76
CA SER A 405 2.99 17.99 -9.80
C SER A 405 2.32 17.03 -10.81
N LEU A 406 2.89 15.84 -10.99
CA LEU A 406 2.38 14.78 -11.87
C LEU A 406 1.99 13.51 -11.09
N GLN A 407 1.69 13.64 -9.79
CA GLN A 407 1.29 12.50 -8.97
C GLN A 407 0.08 11.79 -9.59
N GLY A 408 0.19 10.46 -9.78
CA GLY A 408 -0.86 9.63 -10.34
C GLY A 408 -1.02 9.71 -11.86
N SER A 409 -0.32 10.64 -12.55
CA SER A 409 -0.29 10.70 -14.01
C SER A 409 0.50 9.53 -14.59
N ILE A 410 0.09 9.06 -15.78
CA ILE A 410 0.71 7.93 -16.48
C ILE A 410 1.30 8.42 -17.80
N ALA A 411 2.59 8.17 -18.01
CA ALA A 411 3.33 8.60 -19.18
C ALA A 411 3.94 7.43 -19.96
N LEU A 412 3.77 7.44 -21.27
CA LEU A 412 4.50 6.61 -22.23
C LEU A 412 5.52 7.46 -22.99
N ILE A 413 6.78 7.03 -22.97
CA ILE A 413 7.88 7.63 -23.72
C ILE A 413 8.25 6.70 -24.86
N ALA A 414 8.11 7.21 -26.09
CA ALA A 414 8.41 6.53 -27.34
C ALA A 414 9.37 7.42 -28.17
N LEU A 415 10.61 7.55 -27.70
CA LEU A 415 11.67 8.36 -28.33
C LEU A 415 12.77 7.47 -28.86
N SER A 416 13.28 7.80 -30.06
CA SER A 416 14.41 7.12 -30.68
C SER A 416 15.76 7.47 -30.02
N ASP A 417 15.86 8.63 -29.37
CA ASP A 417 17.02 9.04 -28.59
C ASP A 417 16.95 8.49 -27.17
N ALA A 418 17.71 7.43 -26.88
CA ALA A 418 17.76 6.78 -25.56
C ALA A 418 18.22 7.72 -24.43
N PHE A 419 19.11 8.67 -24.70
CA PHE A 419 19.56 9.63 -23.70
C PHE A 419 18.42 10.56 -23.31
N MET A 420 17.72 11.11 -24.31
CA MET A 420 16.56 11.96 -24.08
C MET A 420 15.41 11.20 -23.41
N ALA A 421 15.14 9.96 -23.82
CA ALA A 421 14.13 9.09 -23.19
C ALA A 421 14.41 8.89 -21.69
N ASN A 422 15.66 8.61 -21.32
CA ASN A 422 16.07 8.45 -19.93
C ASN A 422 15.95 9.76 -19.13
N GLN A 423 16.36 10.89 -19.69
CA GLN A 423 16.19 12.21 -19.04
C GLN A 423 14.70 12.53 -18.79
N CYS A 424 13.85 12.28 -19.77
CA CYS A 424 12.40 12.46 -19.61
C CYS A 424 11.85 11.52 -18.53
N LYS A 425 12.26 10.24 -18.53
CA LYS A 425 11.83 9.25 -17.53
C LYS A 425 12.19 9.69 -16.11
N GLU A 426 13.45 10.07 -15.87
CA GLU A 426 13.90 10.52 -14.55
C GLU A 426 13.11 11.73 -14.05
N ARG A 427 12.91 12.74 -14.91
CA ARG A 427 12.19 13.97 -14.54
C ARG A 427 10.73 13.74 -14.28
N LEU A 428 10.03 12.97 -15.13
CA LEU A 428 8.62 12.64 -14.94
C LEU A 428 8.41 11.79 -13.68
N THR A 429 9.28 10.80 -13.44
CA THR A 429 9.26 9.99 -12.21
C THR A 429 9.48 10.86 -10.97
N LYS A 430 10.45 11.78 -11.00
CA LYS A 430 10.68 12.73 -9.91
C LYS A 430 9.49 13.66 -9.67
N ALA A 431 8.77 14.01 -10.74
CA ALA A 431 7.51 14.78 -10.65
C ALA A 431 6.31 13.95 -10.18
N GLY A 432 6.46 12.62 -9.99
CA GLY A 432 5.45 11.73 -9.43
C GLY A 432 4.66 10.90 -10.46
N ALA A 433 5.01 10.97 -11.75
CA ALA A 433 4.35 10.17 -12.79
C ALA A 433 4.77 8.69 -12.75
N ALA A 434 3.86 7.81 -13.14
CA ALA A 434 4.16 6.44 -13.54
C ALA A 434 4.65 6.45 -14.99
N VAL A 435 5.85 5.94 -15.27
CA VAL A 435 6.49 6.12 -16.58
C VAL A 435 6.90 4.77 -17.18
N ILE A 436 6.45 4.51 -18.40
CA ILE A 436 6.97 3.44 -19.28
C ILE A 436 7.73 4.10 -20.42
N ALA A 437 8.93 3.59 -20.71
CA ALA A 437 9.73 3.99 -21.86
C ALA A 437 10.02 2.75 -22.71
N ILE A 438 9.89 2.87 -24.01
CA ILE A 438 10.20 1.80 -24.97
C ILE A 438 11.54 2.07 -25.68
N ASP A 439 12.30 1.00 -25.98
CA ASP A 439 13.61 1.08 -26.60
C ASP A 439 13.54 1.45 -28.10
N GLU A 440 14.58 2.13 -28.58
CA GLU A 440 14.76 2.65 -29.94
C GLU A 440 14.39 1.70 -31.09
N SER A 441 14.74 0.43 -30.99
CA SER A 441 14.55 -0.56 -32.05
C SER A 441 13.09 -0.95 -32.29
N SER A 442 12.16 -0.39 -31.51
CA SER A 442 10.78 -0.88 -31.40
C SER A 442 9.71 0.17 -31.64
N VAL A 443 10.08 1.45 -31.82
CA VAL A 443 9.14 2.57 -31.74
C VAL A 443 8.06 2.52 -32.83
N GLN A 444 8.41 2.20 -34.08
CA GLN A 444 7.42 2.27 -35.17
C GLN A 444 6.46 1.07 -35.20
N ASP A 445 6.95 -0.14 -34.95
CA ASP A 445 6.16 -1.36 -35.11
C ASP A 445 5.43 -1.80 -33.81
N LYS A 446 5.80 -1.27 -32.65
CA LYS A 446 5.34 -1.76 -31.34
C LYS A 446 4.60 -0.73 -30.50
N ILE A 447 4.35 0.49 -31.02
CA ILE A 447 3.75 1.54 -30.20
C ILE A 447 2.34 1.20 -29.74
N GLY A 448 1.55 0.51 -30.57
CA GLY A 448 0.22 0.01 -30.16
C GLY A 448 0.30 -0.92 -28.97
N SER A 449 1.20 -1.92 -29.03
CA SER A 449 1.44 -2.84 -27.92
C SER A 449 2.00 -2.14 -26.68
N ALA A 450 2.83 -1.10 -26.85
CA ALA A 450 3.35 -0.32 -25.73
C ALA A 450 2.26 0.52 -25.05
N VAL A 451 1.33 1.07 -25.81
CA VAL A 451 0.16 1.75 -25.28
C VAL A 451 -0.69 0.78 -24.45
N GLU A 452 -1.04 -0.37 -25.00
CA GLU A 452 -1.82 -1.39 -24.27
C GLU A 452 -1.08 -1.86 -23.01
N MET A 453 0.23 -2.11 -23.12
CA MET A 453 1.08 -2.49 -21.98
C MET A 453 1.04 -1.42 -20.88
N THR A 454 1.11 -0.13 -21.26
CA THR A 454 1.05 1.00 -20.31
C THR A 454 -0.30 1.03 -19.61
N VAL A 455 -1.38 0.83 -20.35
CA VAL A 455 -2.75 0.80 -19.80
C VAL A 455 -2.93 -0.39 -18.87
N LEU A 456 -2.50 -1.58 -19.26
CA LEU A 456 -2.61 -2.78 -18.42
C LEU A 456 -1.74 -2.68 -17.15
N ALA A 457 -0.58 -2.02 -17.24
CA ALA A 457 0.32 -1.86 -16.10
C ALA A 457 -0.15 -0.81 -15.07
N HIS A 458 -0.82 0.25 -15.53
CA HIS A 458 -1.11 1.43 -14.70
C HIS A 458 -2.55 1.92 -14.78
N GLY A 459 -3.39 1.33 -15.63
CA GLY A 459 -4.82 1.64 -15.74
C GLY A 459 -5.18 2.73 -16.74
N GLY A 460 -4.24 3.30 -17.50
CA GLY A 460 -4.56 4.36 -18.45
C GLY A 460 -3.34 4.99 -19.11
N LEU A 461 -3.57 6.12 -19.78
CA LEU A 461 -2.52 6.94 -20.42
C LEU A 461 -2.93 8.41 -20.35
N ASP A 462 -2.06 9.25 -19.78
CA ASP A 462 -2.27 10.70 -19.67
C ASP A 462 -1.28 11.48 -20.55
N ILE A 463 -0.04 11.00 -20.67
CA ILE A 463 1.04 11.71 -21.37
C ILE A 463 1.68 10.77 -22.39
N LEU A 464 1.66 11.16 -23.65
CA LEU A 464 2.43 10.52 -24.71
C LEU A 464 3.58 11.43 -25.14
N ILE A 465 4.82 10.95 -25.03
CA ILE A 465 6.01 11.62 -25.55
C ILE A 465 6.54 10.80 -26.73
N THR A 466 6.64 11.40 -27.92
CA THR A 466 7.00 10.68 -29.15
C THR A 466 7.83 11.54 -30.10
N ASP A 467 8.60 10.91 -30.96
CA ASP A 467 9.36 11.59 -32.01
C ASP A 467 8.46 12.13 -33.12
N VAL A 468 8.92 13.22 -33.73
CA VAL A 468 8.44 13.74 -35.01
C VAL A 468 9.46 13.39 -36.09
N ALA A 469 9.09 12.57 -37.07
CA ALA A 469 9.96 12.28 -38.21
C ALA A 469 10.08 13.49 -39.15
N LEU A 470 11.31 13.79 -39.58
CA LEU A 470 11.66 14.94 -40.43
C LEU A 470 11.13 14.85 -41.86
N ASP A 471 10.87 13.66 -42.38
CA ASP A 471 10.46 13.43 -43.76
C ASP A 471 8.96 13.30 -43.94
N SER A 472 8.38 14.38 -44.39
CA SER A 472 7.17 14.53 -45.22
C SER A 472 5.83 13.91 -44.79
N SER A 473 5.73 13.13 -43.80
CA SER A 473 4.44 12.67 -43.27
C SER A 473 4.61 12.22 -41.83
N ILE A 474 3.91 12.83 -40.94
CA ILE A 474 3.49 12.41 -39.59
C ILE A 474 3.84 10.92 -39.20
N GLY A 475 4.88 10.29 -39.76
CA GLY A 475 5.15 8.85 -39.82
C GLY A 475 4.99 8.11 -38.47
N VAL A 476 5.75 8.46 -37.45
CA VAL A 476 5.63 7.85 -36.11
C VAL A 476 4.35 8.31 -35.41
N LEU A 477 4.01 9.59 -35.54
CA LEU A 477 2.75 10.15 -35.03
C LEU A 477 1.50 9.54 -35.70
N ALA A 478 1.55 9.24 -37.01
CA ALA A 478 0.40 8.61 -37.71
C ALA A 478 0.11 7.19 -37.24
N GLY A 479 1.12 6.45 -36.76
CA GLY A 479 0.94 5.14 -36.15
C GLY A 479 0.58 5.19 -34.67
N SER A 480 1.16 6.14 -33.92
CA SER A 480 1.03 6.21 -32.47
C SER A 480 -0.27 6.90 -32.01
N LEU A 481 -0.70 7.95 -32.70
CA LEU A 481 -1.89 8.72 -32.32
C LEU A 481 -3.19 7.89 -32.38
N PRO A 482 -3.50 7.15 -33.46
CA PRO A 482 -4.69 6.31 -33.48
C PRO A 482 -4.73 5.27 -32.38
N ALA A 483 -3.57 4.67 -32.02
CA ALA A 483 -3.49 3.69 -30.95
C ALA A 483 -3.63 4.31 -29.54
N ALA A 484 -3.07 5.50 -29.32
CA ALA A 484 -3.06 6.17 -28.02
C ALA A 484 -4.34 6.99 -27.76
N LEU A 485 -4.98 7.51 -28.82
CA LEU A 485 -6.09 8.44 -28.70
C LEU A 485 -7.27 7.92 -27.88
N PRO A 486 -7.73 6.66 -28.02
CA PRO A 486 -8.81 6.13 -27.19
C PRO A 486 -8.52 6.23 -25.68
N TYR A 487 -7.27 6.05 -25.28
CA TYR A 487 -6.84 6.09 -23.89
C TYR A 487 -6.56 7.51 -23.40
N LEU A 488 -5.96 8.37 -24.25
CA LEU A 488 -5.79 9.80 -23.94
C LEU A 488 -7.13 10.52 -23.74
N LYS A 489 -8.21 10.12 -24.45
CA LYS A 489 -9.57 10.58 -24.20
C LYS A 489 -10.05 10.30 -22.79
N LEU A 490 -9.63 9.19 -22.22
CA LEU A 490 -9.93 8.74 -20.87
C LEU A 490 -8.86 9.14 -19.85
N GLY A 491 -7.83 9.84 -20.28
CA GLY A 491 -6.77 10.35 -19.42
C GLY A 491 -7.20 11.56 -18.60
N VAL A 492 -6.39 11.88 -17.60
CA VAL A 492 -6.59 13.06 -16.74
C VAL A 492 -5.57 14.12 -17.14
N ASN A 493 -6.03 15.27 -17.60
CA ASN A 493 -5.17 16.35 -18.14
C ASN A 493 -4.25 15.84 -19.27
N SER A 494 -4.83 15.15 -20.24
CA SER A 494 -4.09 14.44 -21.28
C SER A 494 -3.24 15.34 -22.16
N ARG A 495 -2.02 14.87 -22.51
CA ARG A 495 -1.05 15.62 -23.29
C ARG A 495 -0.29 14.75 -24.28
N ILE A 496 0.02 15.36 -25.43
CA ILE A 496 0.93 14.82 -26.42
C ILE A 496 2.13 15.74 -26.50
N VAL A 497 3.33 15.18 -26.30
CA VAL A 497 4.61 15.88 -26.46
C VAL A 497 5.33 15.30 -27.65
N ALA A 498 5.43 16.06 -28.72
CA ALA A 498 6.14 15.67 -29.92
C ALA A 498 7.54 16.32 -29.97
N VAL A 499 8.57 15.50 -30.09
CA VAL A 499 9.99 15.92 -30.06
C VAL A 499 10.59 15.72 -31.44
N GLY A 500 11.29 16.72 -31.99
CA GLY A 500 11.92 16.59 -33.30
C GLY A 500 13.08 17.54 -33.51
N ALA A 501 14.11 17.09 -34.25
CA ALA A 501 15.23 17.91 -34.69
C ALA A 501 14.88 18.59 -36.01
N CYS A 502 14.10 19.71 -35.99
CA CYS A 502 13.66 20.37 -37.20
C CYS A 502 13.52 21.89 -37.04
N SER A 503 13.33 22.60 -38.17
CA SER A 503 13.17 24.05 -38.16
C SER A 503 11.85 24.46 -37.45
N SER A 504 11.84 25.65 -36.88
CA SER A 504 10.64 26.22 -36.23
C SER A 504 9.40 26.22 -37.16
N SER A 505 9.58 26.34 -38.47
CA SER A 505 8.49 26.26 -39.45
C SER A 505 7.90 24.84 -39.54
N ALA A 506 8.76 23.82 -39.54
CA ALA A 506 8.32 22.41 -39.56
C ALA A 506 7.65 22.00 -38.24
N LEU A 507 8.14 22.49 -37.09
CA LEU A 507 7.47 22.30 -35.79
C LEU A 507 6.07 22.89 -35.77
N ASN A 508 5.92 24.13 -36.28
CA ASN A 508 4.59 24.76 -36.37
C ASN A 508 3.65 23.98 -37.28
N GLN A 509 4.11 23.46 -38.40
CA GLN A 509 3.29 22.63 -39.30
C GLN A 509 2.88 21.32 -38.64
N CYS A 510 3.79 20.68 -37.90
CA CYS A 510 3.50 19.46 -37.12
C CYS A 510 2.44 19.75 -36.06
N HIS A 511 2.62 20.81 -35.28
CA HIS A 511 1.65 21.23 -34.27
C HIS A 511 0.25 21.45 -34.89
N GLN A 512 0.16 22.22 -35.98
CA GLN A 512 -1.12 22.48 -36.66
C GLN A 512 -1.80 21.17 -37.13
N LYS A 513 -1.04 20.24 -37.68
CA LYS A 513 -1.57 18.94 -38.11
C LYS A 513 -2.11 18.10 -36.96
N ILE A 514 -1.39 18.07 -35.79
CA ILE A 514 -1.87 17.35 -34.61
C ILE A 514 -3.14 18.00 -34.07
N VAL A 515 -3.17 19.33 -33.94
CA VAL A 515 -4.33 20.08 -33.47
C VAL A 515 -5.53 19.86 -34.37
N THR A 516 -5.34 19.90 -35.70
CA THR A 516 -6.40 19.63 -36.66
C THR A 516 -6.93 18.21 -36.53
N PHE A 517 -6.04 17.22 -36.44
CA PHE A 517 -6.42 15.81 -36.22
C PHE A 517 -7.24 15.62 -34.94
N LEU A 518 -6.82 16.25 -33.84
CA LEU A 518 -7.55 16.19 -32.56
C LEU A 518 -8.90 16.89 -32.64
N ALA A 519 -8.97 18.07 -33.32
CA ALA A 519 -10.22 18.77 -33.52
C ALA A 519 -11.22 17.98 -34.39
N ASP A 520 -10.75 17.37 -35.48
CA ASP A 520 -11.55 16.50 -36.34
C ASP A 520 -12.03 15.25 -35.64
N SER A 521 -11.26 14.78 -34.63
CA SER A 521 -11.62 13.65 -33.77
C SER A 521 -12.50 14.04 -32.58
N GLY A 522 -12.84 15.32 -32.40
CA GLY A 522 -13.62 15.85 -31.26
C GLY A 522 -12.83 15.98 -29.96
N GLU A 523 -11.48 15.99 -30.01
CA GLU A 523 -10.59 15.90 -28.84
C GLU A 523 -9.70 17.14 -28.66
N ALA A 524 -10.25 18.32 -28.91
CA ALA A 524 -9.52 19.60 -28.79
C ALA A 524 -9.01 19.91 -27.38
N GLN A 525 -9.53 19.22 -26.36
CA GLN A 525 -9.09 19.37 -24.96
C GLN A 525 -7.72 18.72 -24.66
N ILE A 526 -7.20 17.84 -25.54
CA ILE A 526 -5.88 17.24 -25.35
C ILE A 526 -4.79 18.29 -25.64
N GLY A 527 -3.96 18.58 -24.64
CA GLY A 527 -2.86 19.53 -24.78
C GLY A 527 -1.78 19.01 -25.74
N VAL A 528 -1.26 19.88 -26.63
CA VAL A 528 -0.22 19.52 -27.60
C VAL A 528 1.00 20.42 -27.39
N VAL A 529 2.17 19.81 -27.27
CA VAL A 529 3.47 20.49 -27.21
C VAL A 529 4.37 19.91 -28.28
N VAL A 530 4.98 20.77 -29.07
CA VAL A 530 6.00 20.38 -30.03
C VAL A 530 7.30 21.11 -29.68
N THR A 531 8.39 20.36 -29.52
CA THR A 531 9.67 20.90 -29.09
C THR A 531 10.83 20.41 -29.98
N ASN A 532 11.93 21.16 -30.00
CA ASN A 532 13.15 20.78 -30.70
C ASN A 532 14.12 20.04 -29.77
N SER A 533 14.86 19.08 -30.31
CA SER A 533 15.85 18.30 -29.58
C SER A 533 17.10 19.11 -29.12
N ASP A 534 17.31 20.32 -29.65
CA ASP A 534 18.40 21.22 -29.30
C ASP A 534 18.11 22.19 -28.14
N ASN A 535 17.08 21.94 -27.34
CA ASN A 535 16.65 22.74 -26.19
C ASN A 535 16.00 24.11 -26.52
N SER A 536 15.74 24.43 -27.78
CA SER A 536 14.90 25.58 -28.11
C SER A 536 13.42 25.20 -28.08
N VAL A 537 12.72 25.59 -27.03
CA VAL A 537 11.29 25.26 -26.85
C VAL A 537 10.44 26.36 -27.46
N THR A 538 9.60 26.00 -28.43
CA THR A 538 8.52 26.87 -28.90
C THR A 538 7.19 26.31 -28.41
N PHE A 539 6.56 26.98 -27.45
CA PHE A 539 5.24 26.60 -26.94
C PHE A 539 4.14 27.13 -27.86
N ILE A 540 3.25 26.23 -28.27
CA ILE A 540 1.97 26.62 -28.85
C ILE A 540 0.91 25.75 -28.16
N SER A 541 0.10 26.34 -27.29
CA SER A 541 -1.04 25.67 -26.63
C SER A 541 -2.30 25.86 -27.47
N ALA A 542 -3.11 24.82 -27.61
CA ALA A 542 -4.43 24.92 -28.21
C ALA A 542 -5.44 25.65 -27.29
N ASP A 543 -5.13 25.78 -26.01
CA ASP A 543 -5.95 26.49 -25.03
C ASP A 543 -5.24 27.72 -24.47
N LYS A 544 -5.98 28.85 -24.36
CA LYS A 544 -5.49 30.18 -23.94
C LYS A 544 -5.25 30.30 -22.42
N SER A 545 -5.28 29.22 -21.62
CA SER A 545 -5.10 29.32 -20.18
C SER A 545 -3.63 29.29 -19.78
N THR A 546 -3.13 30.41 -19.32
CA THR A 546 -1.75 30.76 -18.98
C THR A 546 -1.12 30.03 -17.80
N ARG A 547 -1.71 28.96 -17.26
CA ARG A 547 -1.16 28.20 -16.13
C ARG A 547 -0.24 27.03 -16.51
N GLU A 548 -0.23 26.64 -17.77
CA GLU A 548 0.41 25.40 -18.22
C GLU A 548 1.88 25.55 -18.65
N SER A 549 2.34 26.75 -18.98
CA SER A 549 3.73 27.03 -19.38
C SER A 549 4.79 26.63 -18.34
N LYS A 550 4.43 26.65 -17.03
CA LYS A 550 5.37 26.36 -15.94
C LYS A 550 5.78 24.90 -15.80
N ILE A 551 4.99 23.95 -16.27
CA ILE A 551 5.31 22.51 -16.10
C ILE A 551 6.38 22.11 -17.11
N ILE A 552 6.27 22.59 -18.34
CA ILE A 552 7.21 22.25 -19.40
C ILE A 552 8.48 23.10 -19.29
N GLU A 553 8.42 24.36 -18.87
CA GLU A 553 9.61 25.14 -18.48
C GLU A 553 10.46 24.39 -17.43
N LYS A 554 9.82 23.71 -16.46
CA LYS A 554 10.54 22.88 -15.49
C LYS A 554 11.11 21.56 -16.05
N ILE A 555 10.54 21.01 -17.12
CA ILE A 555 11.05 19.81 -17.80
C ILE A 555 12.25 20.16 -18.70
N THR A 556 12.29 21.37 -19.24
CA THR A 556 13.30 21.81 -20.23
C THR A 556 14.33 22.80 -19.69
N ALA A 557 14.12 23.42 -18.54
CA ALA A 557 14.97 24.49 -17.98
C ALA A 557 16.01 23.99 -16.94
N ALA A 558 16.42 22.73 -17.00
CA ALA A 558 17.54 22.27 -16.17
C ALA A 558 18.66 21.70 -17.05
#